data_936e56ee8111cff4168db28a16cb0eab
#
_entry.id   936e56ee8111cff4168db28a16cb0eab
#
_cell.length_a   1.000
_cell.length_b   1.000
_cell.length_c   1.000
_cell.angle_alpha   90.00
_cell.angle_beta   90.00
_cell.angle_gamma   90.00
#
_symmetry.space_group_name_H-M   'P 1'
#
loop_
_entity.id
_entity.type
_entity.pdbx_description
1 polymer ?
#
loop_
_entity_poly.entity_id
_entity_poly.type
_entity_poly.pdbx_seq_one_letter_code
_entity_poly.pdbx_strand_id
1 'polypeptide(L)'
;TGTEAGLSTRTIAKIAKGEKLSTHSLNRIAGYLNVAPELLCRKEADNKILQILRDEKEIQLSGGLYHELQVRMTYNSNHMEGSKLSEDQTRLIFETNTINMGDGIPVDDILETVHHFRAIDYCIDIAEEKLTEEIIKKLLYMLKHDTKDTAFPWFAVGDYKKRANVVGGRETSKPSEVARDMRALLERYNARDNVTIEDIIEFHAEFEYIHPFQDGNGRVGRLIALKECLKNNIIPFIIEDSKKSFYYRGLSEWRREKGWLVDTCLDGQDTFVKLLDILEIPHE
;
A
#
# COMPACT_ATOMS: atom_id res chain seq x y z
N THR A 1 -9.47 17.27 -36.15
CA THR A 1 -9.97 16.06 -36.85
C THR A 1 -8.80 15.16 -37.24
N GLY A 2 -9.02 13.83 -37.44
CA GLY A 2 -7.94 12.88 -37.76
C GLY A 2 -7.14 13.22 -39.03
N THR A 3 -7.73 13.96 -39.92
CA THR A 3 -7.08 14.49 -41.17
C THR A 3 -6.07 15.59 -40.83
N GLU A 4 -6.32 16.43 -39.87
CA GLU A 4 -5.40 17.50 -39.44
C GLU A 4 -4.14 16.93 -38.74
N ALA A 5 -4.27 15.83 -38.03
CA ALA A 5 -3.14 15.07 -37.50
C ALA A 5 -2.44 14.21 -38.55
N GLY A 6 -2.88 14.23 -39.82
CA GLY A 6 -2.34 13.44 -40.93
C GLY A 6 -2.50 11.93 -40.76
N LEU A 7 -3.54 11.48 -40.05
CA LEU A 7 -3.82 10.07 -39.84
C LEU A 7 -4.69 9.48 -40.93
N SER A 8 -4.44 8.22 -41.29
CA SER A 8 -5.31 7.49 -42.22
C SER A 8 -6.66 7.14 -41.56
N THR A 9 -7.72 7.01 -42.36
CA THR A 9 -9.04 6.55 -41.88
C THR A 9 -8.96 5.21 -41.17
N ARG A 10 -8.05 4.32 -41.59
CA ARG A 10 -7.79 3.05 -40.92
C ARG A 10 -7.20 3.23 -39.50
N THR A 11 -6.29 4.20 -39.33
CA THR A 11 -5.69 4.53 -38.03
C THR A 11 -6.74 5.11 -37.10
N ILE A 12 -7.62 5.96 -37.61
CA ILE A 12 -8.73 6.54 -36.85
C ILE A 12 -9.72 5.45 -36.39
N ALA A 13 -10.05 4.50 -37.27
CA ALA A 13 -10.91 3.35 -36.95
C ALA A 13 -10.29 2.45 -35.88
N LYS A 14 -8.96 2.27 -35.88
CA LYS A 14 -8.24 1.54 -34.85
C LYS A 14 -8.31 2.24 -33.49
N ILE A 15 -8.13 3.57 -33.46
CA ILE A 15 -8.28 4.37 -32.23
C ILE A 15 -9.68 4.20 -31.64
N ALA A 16 -10.72 4.33 -32.47
CA ALA A 16 -12.11 4.19 -32.05
C ALA A 16 -12.45 2.79 -31.49
N LYS A 17 -11.67 1.76 -31.87
CA LYS A 17 -11.81 0.39 -31.39
C LYS A 17 -10.86 0.04 -30.24
N GLY A 18 -10.04 0.98 -29.77
CA GLY A 18 -9.02 0.71 -28.74
C GLY A 18 -7.90 -0.24 -29.20
N GLU A 19 -7.69 -0.41 -30.51
CA GLU A 19 -6.66 -1.30 -31.05
C GLU A 19 -5.26 -0.66 -30.93
N LYS A 20 -4.24 -1.51 -30.75
CA LYS A 20 -2.83 -1.09 -30.65
C LYS A 20 -2.38 -0.32 -31.89
N LEU A 21 -1.80 0.86 -31.68
CA LEU A 21 -1.26 1.72 -32.73
C LEU A 21 0.24 1.47 -32.92
N SER A 22 0.75 1.80 -34.14
CA SER A 22 2.19 1.84 -34.35
C SER A 22 2.83 3.04 -33.64
N THR A 23 4.10 2.91 -33.24
CA THR A 23 4.87 4.00 -32.61
C THR A 23 4.87 5.26 -33.49
N HIS A 24 4.92 5.12 -34.81
CA HIS A 24 4.83 6.25 -35.75
C HIS A 24 3.48 7.00 -35.65
N SER A 25 2.37 6.26 -35.57
CA SER A 25 1.02 6.85 -35.45
C SER A 25 0.87 7.55 -34.07
N LEU A 26 1.40 6.94 -33.02
CA LEU A 26 1.39 7.51 -31.67
C LEU A 26 2.15 8.84 -31.58
N ASN A 27 3.38 8.88 -32.13
CA ASN A 27 4.19 10.09 -32.17
C ASN A 27 3.52 11.23 -32.95
N ARG A 28 2.82 10.90 -34.05
CA ARG A 28 2.07 11.92 -34.83
C ARG A 28 0.89 12.49 -34.05
N ILE A 29 0.14 11.64 -33.34
CA ILE A 29 -0.98 12.09 -32.46
C ILE A 29 -0.44 12.94 -31.32
N ALA A 30 0.64 12.48 -30.68
CA ALA A 30 1.31 13.20 -29.59
C ALA A 30 1.76 14.59 -30.03
N GLY A 31 2.40 14.69 -31.19
CA GLY A 31 2.81 15.97 -31.78
C GLY A 31 1.64 16.90 -32.10
N TYR A 32 0.53 16.36 -32.60
CA TYR A 32 -0.70 17.16 -32.89
C TYR A 32 -1.38 17.66 -31.60
N LEU A 33 -1.39 16.82 -30.56
CA LEU A 33 -1.99 17.17 -29.25
C LEU A 33 -1.03 17.94 -28.35
N ASN A 34 0.21 18.11 -28.76
CA ASN A 34 1.29 18.71 -27.96
C ASN A 34 1.48 18.04 -26.59
N VAL A 35 1.45 16.71 -26.56
CA VAL A 35 1.65 15.88 -25.37
C VAL A 35 2.78 14.87 -25.61
N ALA A 36 3.38 14.33 -24.53
CA ALA A 36 4.36 13.27 -24.66
C ALA A 36 3.70 11.97 -25.19
N PRO A 37 4.33 11.22 -26.13
CA PRO A 37 3.77 9.98 -26.70
C PRO A 37 3.37 8.94 -25.64
N GLU A 38 4.08 8.91 -24.52
CA GLU A 38 3.85 8.03 -23.38
C GLU A 38 2.47 8.26 -22.74
N LEU A 39 1.97 9.50 -22.76
CA LEU A 39 0.62 9.84 -22.27
C LEU A 39 -0.49 9.26 -23.15
N LEU A 40 -0.21 9.00 -24.44
CA LEU A 40 -1.16 8.36 -25.35
C LEU A 40 -1.08 6.84 -25.31
N CYS A 41 0.02 6.30 -24.79
CA CYS A 41 0.24 4.86 -24.62
C CYS A 41 -0.23 4.36 -23.25
N ARG A 42 -0.54 5.23 -22.32
CA ARG A 42 -1.30 4.79 -21.16
C ARG A 42 -2.61 4.19 -21.65
N LYS A 43 -2.66 2.83 -21.76
CA LYS A 43 -3.81 2.18 -21.22
C LYS A 43 -3.88 2.74 -19.79
N GLU A 44 -4.84 3.56 -19.51
CA GLU A 44 -5.58 3.37 -18.29
C GLU A 44 -6.04 1.92 -18.39
N ALA A 45 -5.24 0.96 -17.95
CA ALA A 45 -5.78 -0.24 -17.36
C ALA A 45 -6.70 0.35 -16.31
N ASP A 46 -8.02 0.24 -16.56
CA ASP A 46 -9.05 0.72 -15.64
C ASP A 46 -8.67 0.14 -14.28
N ASN A 47 -7.98 0.94 -13.47
CA ASN A 47 -7.65 0.55 -12.10
C ASN A 47 -8.95 0.69 -11.30
N LYS A 48 -9.88 -0.23 -11.60
CA LYS A 48 -11.25 -0.21 -11.11
C LYS A 48 -11.26 -0.19 -9.59
N ILE A 49 -10.38 -0.98 -8.96
CA ILE A 49 -10.30 -1.02 -7.49
C ILE A 49 -9.92 0.36 -6.94
N LEU A 50 -8.88 0.99 -7.47
CA LEU A 50 -8.46 2.33 -7.04
C LEU A 50 -9.55 3.38 -7.30
N GLN A 51 -10.21 3.31 -8.47
CA GLN A 51 -11.29 4.24 -8.80
C GLN A 51 -12.46 4.10 -7.82
N ILE A 52 -12.92 2.86 -7.56
CA ILE A 52 -13.99 2.59 -6.59
C ILE A 52 -13.61 3.10 -5.19
N LEU A 53 -12.39 2.83 -4.75
CA LEU A 53 -11.92 3.31 -3.45
C LEU A 53 -11.94 4.85 -3.35
N ARG A 54 -11.57 5.55 -4.42
CA ARG A 54 -11.62 7.03 -4.48
C ARG A 54 -13.04 7.56 -4.48
N ASP A 55 -13.91 6.98 -5.32
CA ASP A 55 -15.31 7.40 -5.43
C ASP A 55 -16.07 7.17 -4.11
N GLU A 56 -15.91 5.99 -3.49
CA GLU A 56 -16.54 5.66 -2.22
C GLU A 56 -15.97 6.48 -1.05
N LYS A 57 -14.65 6.78 -1.08
CA LYS A 57 -14.02 7.68 -0.11
C LYS A 57 -14.59 9.09 -0.20
N GLU A 58 -14.78 9.64 -1.40
CA GLU A 58 -15.33 10.99 -1.60
C GLU A 58 -16.72 11.13 -1.00
N ILE A 59 -17.58 10.14 -1.19
CA ILE A 59 -18.96 10.14 -0.69
C ILE A 59 -19.12 9.51 0.70
N GLN A 60 -18.03 9.00 1.30
CA GLN A 60 -18.03 8.29 2.59
C GLN A 60 -19.07 7.13 2.62
N LEU A 61 -19.06 6.29 1.59
CA LEU A 61 -20.02 5.19 1.44
C LEU A 61 -19.87 4.17 2.55
N SER A 62 -20.92 3.96 3.33
CA SER A 62 -20.97 2.91 4.35
C SER A 62 -21.19 1.53 3.70
N GLY A 63 -20.44 0.53 4.16
CA GLY A 63 -20.58 -0.86 3.69
C GLY A 63 -19.99 -1.13 2.31
N GLY A 64 -19.32 -0.16 1.67
CA GLY A 64 -18.60 -0.35 0.42
C GLY A 64 -17.18 -0.88 0.61
N LEU A 65 -16.43 -1.00 -0.49
CA LEU A 65 -15.06 -1.49 -0.50
C LEU A 65 -14.12 -0.63 0.35
N TYR A 66 -14.24 0.69 0.21
CA TYR A 66 -13.46 1.65 1.01
C TYR A 66 -13.69 1.45 2.51
N HIS A 67 -14.96 1.34 2.93
CA HIS A 67 -15.33 1.12 4.32
C HIS A 67 -14.73 -0.19 4.87
N GLU A 68 -14.93 -1.29 4.14
CA GLU A 68 -14.43 -2.60 4.57
C GLU A 68 -12.89 -2.68 4.56
N LEU A 69 -12.21 -2.05 3.57
CA LEU A 69 -10.76 -1.93 3.55
C LEU A 69 -10.25 -1.18 4.78
N GLN A 70 -10.86 -0.02 5.10
CA GLN A 70 -10.47 0.78 6.25
C GLN A 70 -10.55 -0.03 7.55
N VAL A 71 -11.68 -0.68 7.81
CA VAL A 71 -11.89 -1.43 9.05
C VAL A 71 -10.98 -2.65 9.12
N ARG A 72 -11.01 -3.52 8.10
CA ARG A 72 -10.31 -4.81 8.14
C ARG A 72 -8.80 -4.64 8.15
N MET A 73 -8.28 -3.77 7.29
CA MET A 73 -6.84 -3.55 7.23
C MET A 73 -6.32 -2.90 8.51
N THR A 74 -7.04 -1.91 9.06
CA THR A 74 -6.65 -1.24 10.29
C THR A 74 -6.69 -2.18 11.48
N TYR A 75 -7.79 -2.93 11.65
CA TYR A 75 -7.90 -3.90 12.72
C TYR A 75 -6.76 -4.93 12.67
N ASN A 76 -6.64 -5.65 11.56
CA ASN A 76 -5.65 -6.72 11.45
C ASN A 76 -4.22 -6.20 11.60
N SER A 77 -3.90 -5.06 10.95
CA SER A 77 -2.56 -4.48 10.98
C SER A 77 -2.16 -4.02 12.38
N ASN A 78 -3.07 -3.39 13.14
CA ASN A 78 -2.79 -2.93 14.50
C ASN A 78 -2.82 -4.09 15.51
N HIS A 79 -3.75 -5.05 15.36
CA HIS A 79 -3.86 -6.19 16.28
C HIS A 79 -2.62 -7.10 16.21
N MET A 80 -2.04 -7.28 15.01
CA MET A 80 -0.75 -7.96 14.87
C MET A 80 0.38 -7.29 15.65
N GLU A 81 0.36 -5.97 15.81
CA GLU A 81 1.36 -5.21 16.56
C GLU A 81 1.00 -5.06 18.06
N GLY A 82 -0.09 -5.70 18.51
CA GLY A 82 -0.44 -5.80 19.92
C GLY A 82 -1.53 -4.85 20.39
N SER A 83 -2.22 -4.14 19.49
CA SER A 83 -3.43 -3.37 19.84
C SER A 83 -4.48 -4.27 20.49
N LYS A 84 -5.14 -3.74 21.50
CA LYS A 84 -6.22 -4.44 22.24
C LYS A 84 -7.62 -4.16 21.70
N LEU A 85 -7.74 -3.30 20.68
CA LEU A 85 -9.02 -3.02 20.05
C LEU A 85 -9.52 -4.25 19.28
N SER A 86 -10.80 -4.57 19.46
CA SER A 86 -11.48 -5.56 18.62
C SER A 86 -11.83 -4.98 17.24
N GLU A 87 -12.22 -5.84 16.30
CA GLU A 87 -12.70 -5.40 14.99
C GLU A 87 -13.95 -4.53 15.12
N ASP A 88 -14.90 -4.90 15.99
CA ASP A 88 -16.11 -4.13 16.24
C ASP A 88 -15.80 -2.74 16.83
N GLN A 89 -14.81 -2.64 17.71
CA GLN A 89 -14.37 -1.34 18.25
C GLN A 89 -13.66 -0.52 17.18
N THR A 90 -12.86 -1.14 16.32
CA THR A 90 -12.20 -0.47 15.18
C THR A 90 -13.26 0.05 14.21
N ARG A 91 -14.27 -0.75 13.89
CA ARG A 91 -15.42 -0.37 13.05
C ARG A 91 -16.20 0.79 13.66
N LEU A 92 -16.50 0.72 14.96
CA LEU A 92 -17.23 1.78 15.66
C LEU A 92 -16.47 3.12 15.64
N ILE A 93 -15.14 3.09 15.82
CA ILE A 93 -14.30 4.29 15.71
C ILE A 93 -14.39 4.87 14.30
N PHE A 94 -14.28 4.03 13.26
CA PHE A 94 -14.34 4.47 11.88
C PHE A 94 -15.69 5.10 11.53
N GLU A 95 -16.79 4.43 11.90
CA GLU A 95 -18.15 4.83 11.52
C GLU A 95 -18.67 6.03 12.30
N THR A 96 -18.29 6.16 13.57
CA THR A 96 -18.96 7.10 14.48
C THR A 96 -18.00 8.08 15.17
N ASN A 97 -16.70 7.88 15.02
CA ASN A 97 -15.66 8.60 15.78
C ASN A 97 -15.86 8.49 17.31
N THR A 98 -16.46 7.39 17.77
CA THR A 98 -16.68 7.07 19.19
C THR A 98 -16.12 5.69 19.52
N ILE A 99 -15.99 5.38 20.81
CA ILE A 99 -15.56 4.08 21.28
C ILE A 99 -16.35 3.68 22.52
N ASN A 100 -16.81 2.43 22.56
CA ASN A 100 -17.24 1.80 23.80
C ASN A 100 -16.00 1.34 24.58
N MET A 101 -15.66 2.07 25.61
CA MET A 101 -14.52 1.77 26.46
C MET A 101 -14.78 0.51 27.26
N GLY A 102 -14.11 -0.58 26.89
CA GLY A 102 -13.80 -1.65 27.83
C GLY A 102 -12.66 -1.20 28.75
N ASP A 103 -12.54 -1.79 29.93
CA ASP A 103 -11.45 -1.46 30.87
C ASP A 103 -10.08 -1.76 30.25
N GLY A 104 -9.17 -0.80 30.29
CA GLY A 104 -7.76 -0.97 30.02
C GLY A 104 -7.34 -0.95 28.54
N ILE A 105 -8.09 -0.27 27.65
CA ILE A 105 -7.63 0.04 26.29
C ILE A 105 -6.63 1.21 26.37
N PRO A 106 -5.37 1.03 25.89
CA PRO A 106 -4.42 2.12 25.83
C PRO A 106 -4.88 3.25 24.92
N VAL A 107 -4.67 4.50 25.31
CA VAL A 107 -4.99 5.66 24.46
C VAL A 107 -4.26 5.60 23.13
N ASP A 108 -3.01 5.14 23.14
CA ASP A 108 -2.22 5.00 21.90
C ASP A 108 -2.86 4.03 20.92
N ASP A 109 -3.52 2.95 21.35
CA ASP A 109 -4.23 2.02 20.46
C ASP A 109 -5.33 2.74 19.68
N ILE A 110 -6.05 3.66 20.35
CA ILE A 110 -7.10 4.47 19.72
C ILE A 110 -6.48 5.47 18.73
N LEU A 111 -5.44 6.20 19.17
CA LEU A 111 -4.74 7.16 18.31
C LEU A 111 -4.15 6.48 17.08
N GLU A 112 -3.42 5.38 17.26
CA GLU A 112 -2.81 4.64 16.16
C GLU A 112 -3.85 4.05 15.20
N THR A 113 -5.05 3.70 15.71
CA THR A 113 -6.18 3.25 14.87
C THR A 113 -6.71 4.39 14.01
N VAL A 114 -6.98 5.56 14.58
CA VAL A 114 -7.42 6.74 13.81
C VAL A 114 -6.33 7.18 12.81
N HIS A 115 -5.07 7.12 13.21
CA HIS A 115 -3.94 7.45 12.36
C HIS A 115 -3.77 6.46 11.21
N HIS A 116 -4.06 5.17 11.44
CA HIS A 116 -3.98 4.15 10.41
C HIS A 116 -5.05 4.35 9.34
N PHE A 117 -6.28 4.74 9.70
CA PHE A 117 -7.31 5.13 8.72
C PHE A 117 -6.81 6.27 7.83
N ARG A 118 -6.25 7.32 8.40
CA ARG A 118 -5.68 8.45 7.65
C ARG A 118 -4.51 8.04 6.76
N ALA A 119 -3.70 7.06 7.20
CA ALA A 119 -2.60 6.54 6.42
C ALA A 119 -3.08 5.71 5.22
N ILE A 120 -4.19 4.96 5.35
CA ILE A 120 -4.86 4.29 4.22
C ILE A 120 -5.39 5.33 3.24
N ASP A 121 -6.06 6.38 3.72
CA ASP A 121 -6.52 7.49 2.88
C ASP A 121 -5.38 8.11 2.08
N TYR A 122 -4.27 8.38 2.75
CA TYR A 122 -3.08 8.90 2.10
C TYR A 122 -2.54 7.93 1.03
N CYS A 123 -2.49 6.63 1.30
CA CYS A 123 -2.08 5.62 0.31
C CYS A 123 -2.99 5.60 -0.93
N ILE A 124 -4.30 5.76 -0.77
CA ILE A 124 -5.27 5.84 -1.87
C ILE A 124 -5.04 7.12 -2.70
N ASP A 125 -4.83 8.26 -2.03
CA ASP A 125 -4.65 9.56 -2.68
C ASP A 125 -3.38 9.59 -3.55
N ILE A 126 -2.27 9.06 -3.01
CA ILE A 126 -0.96 9.05 -3.68
C ILE A 126 -0.65 7.73 -4.40
N ALA A 127 -1.65 6.87 -4.62
CA ALA A 127 -1.42 5.51 -5.11
C ALA A 127 -0.50 5.48 -6.36
N GLU A 128 -0.70 6.39 -7.31
CA GLU A 128 0.04 6.44 -8.58
C GLU A 128 1.45 7.06 -8.45
N GLU A 129 1.76 7.72 -7.32
CA GLU A 129 3.07 8.33 -7.12
C GLU A 129 4.17 7.27 -7.00
N LYS A 130 5.38 7.65 -7.42
CA LYS A 130 6.58 6.82 -7.25
C LYS A 130 6.89 6.69 -5.75
N LEU A 131 7.19 5.47 -5.30
CA LEU A 131 7.58 5.24 -3.91
C LEU A 131 8.93 5.91 -3.59
N THR A 132 8.95 6.74 -2.55
CA THR A 132 10.14 7.49 -2.11
C THR A 132 10.37 7.36 -0.61
N GLU A 133 11.57 7.76 -0.15
CA GLU A 133 11.87 7.81 1.29
C GLU A 133 10.93 8.76 2.03
N GLU A 134 10.53 9.87 1.41
CA GLU A 134 9.63 10.86 1.99
C GLU A 134 8.25 10.27 2.25
N ILE A 135 7.71 9.50 1.30
CA ILE A 135 6.43 8.79 1.47
C ILE A 135 6.52 7.80 2.63
N ILE A 136 7.59 6.99 2.68
CA ILE A 136 7.81 6.00 3.73
C ILE A 136 7.90 6.65 5.12
N LYS A 137 8.68 7.73 5.24
CA LYS A 137 8.81 8.50 6.48
C LYS A 137 7.50 9.20 6.86
N LYS A 138 6.74 9.69 5.87
CA LYS A 138 5.43 10.30 6.08
C LYS A 138 4.43 9.30 6.66
N LEU A 139 4.42 8.06 6.17
CA LEU A 139 3.57 7.00 6.72
C LEU A 139 3.89 6.73 8.20
N LEU A 140 5.18 6.63 8.57
CA LEU A 140 5.53 6.50 9.98
C LEU A 140 5.09 7.71 10.80
N TYR A 141 5.32 8.92 10.30
CA TYR A 141 4.88 10.14 10.98
C TYR A 141 3.37 10.10 11.23
N MET A 142 2.59 9.75 10.20
CA MET A 142 1.13 9.66 10.32
C MET A 142 0.70 8.64 11.38
N LEU A 143 1.39 7.50 11.49
CA LEU A 143 1.04 6.47 12.48
C LEU A 143 1.39 6.87 13.91
N LYS A 144 2.50 7.58 14.11
CA LYS A 144 3.13 7.74 15.43
C LYS A 144 3.05 9.15 16.02
N HIS A 145 2.64 10.17 15.24
CA HIS A 145 2.50 11.52 15.82
C HIS A 145 1.45 11.50 16.95
N ASP A 146 1.65 12.34 17.95
CA ASP A 146 0.78 12.48 19.11
C ASP A 146 0.64 11.23 20.02
N THR A 147 1.35 10.14 19.74
CA THR A 147 1.46 9.00 20.66
C THR A 147 2.49 9.27 21.76
N LYS A 148 2.51 8.44 22.79
CA LYS A 148 3.52 8.55 23.87
C LYS A 148 4.96 8.48 23.36
N ASP A 149 5.20 7.83 22.22
CA ASP A 149 6.52 7.67 21.61
C ASP A 149 7.15 9.01 21.26
N THR A 150 6.32 10.03 20.95
CA THR A 150 6.78 11.40 20.65
C THR A 150 7.51 12.07 21.82
N ALA A 151 7.23 11.63 23.04
CA ALA A 151 7.89 12.17 24.23
C ALA A 151 9.32 11.65 24.44
N PHE A 152 9.73 10.61 23.70
CA PHE A 152 11.05 10.02 23.87
C PHE A 152 12.09 10.64 22.92
N PRO A 153 13.17 11.28 23.43
CA PRO A 153 14.19 11.92 22.57
C PRO A 153 14.92 10.97 21.62
N TRP A 154 14.90 9.69 21.93
CA TRP A 154 15.51 8.64 21.11
C TRP A 154 14.59 8.06 20.04
N PHE A 155 13.28 8.36 20.10
CA PHE A 155 12.33 7.92 19.09
C PHE A 155 12.22 9.00 18.00
N ALA A 156 12.53 8.62 16.76
CA ALA A 156 12.45 9.52 15.62
C ALA A 156 11.10 9.37 14.93
N VAL A 157 10.11 10.19 15.28
CA VAL A 157 8.80 10.19 14.63
C VAL A 157 8.93 10.77 13.22
N GLY A 158 8.65 9.94 12.21
CA GLY A 158 8.80 10.36 10.80
C GLY A 158 10.23 10.37 10.29
N ASP A 159 11.16 9.70 10.97
CA ASP A 159 12.52 9.51 10.48
C ASP A 159 13.11 8.16 10.91
N TYR A 160 14.24 7.79 10.33
CA TYR A 160 14.90 6.52 10.60
C TYR A 160 15.36 6.38 12.05
N LYS A 161 15.43 5.14 12.52
CA LYS A 161 15.82 4.81 13.90
C LYS A 161 17.20 5.36 14.27
N LYS A 162 17.31 5.81 15.52
CA LYS A 162 18.58 6.29 16.12
C LYS A 162 19.28 5.22 16.97
N ARG A 163 18.59 4.12 17.29
CA ARG A 163 19.10 3.03 18.11
C ARG A 163 18.94 1.71 17.36
N ALA A 164 19.93 0.83 17.54
CA ALA A 164 19.84 -0.54 17.01
C ALA A 164 18.66 -1.30 17.66
N ASN A 165 18.04 -2.15 16.89
CA ASN A 165 16.97 -3.04 17.35
C ASN A 165 17.20 -4.47 16.83
N VAL A 166 16.53 -5.41 17.48
CA VAL A 166 16.56 -6.84 17.16
C VAL A 166 15.11 -7.29 16.96
N VAL A 167 14.87 -8.09 15.94
CA VAL A 167 13.55 -8.62 15.62
C VAL A 167 13.63 -10.14 15.50
N GLY A 168 12.88 -10.86 16.33
CA GLY A 168 12.89 -12.33 16.32
C GLY A 168 14.29 -12.96 16.53
N GLY A 169 15.16 -12.30 17.32
CA GLY A 169 16.54 -12.73 17.55
C GLY A 169 17.52 -12.36 16.41
N ARG A 170 17.06 -11.72 15.34
CA ARG A 170 17.88 -11.27 14.21
C ARG A 170 18.23 -9.78 14.35
N GLU A 171 19.51 -9.46 14.15
CA GLU A 171 19.95 -8.07 13.99
C GLU A 171 19.36 -7.45 12.71
N THR A 172 18.98 -6.21 12.80
CA THR A 172 18.49 -5.40 11.67
C THR A 172 19.59 -4.45 11.21
N SER A 173 19.37 -3.67 10.12
CA SER A 173 20.36 -2.69 9.69
C SER A 173 20.71 -1.72 10.83
N LYS A 174 22.00 -1.42 11.01
CA LYS A 174 22.45 -0.44 12.01
C LYS A 174 21.93 0.94 11.67
N PRO A 175 21.67 1.82 12.65
CA PRO A 175 21.19 3.17 12.38
C PRO A 175 22.00 3.94 11.34
N SER A 176 23.33 3.79 11.35
CA SER A 176 24.24 4.42 10.38
C SER A 176 24.13 3.84 8.95
N GLU A 177 23.51 2.69 8.78
CA GLU A 177 23.40 1.96 7.51
C GLU A 177 22.01 2.07 6.88
N VAL A 178 20.97 2.35 7.70
CA VAL A 178 19.57 2.37 7.27
C VAL A 178 19.34 3.23 6.03
N ALA A 179 19.86 4.46 6.01
CA ALA A 179 19.62 5.36 4.87
C ALA A 179 20.23 4.82 3.57
N ARG A 180 21.40 4.18 3.63
CA ARG A 180 22.03 3.51 2.48
C ARG A 180 21.19 2.33 2.02
N ASP A 181 20.78 1.49 2.94
CA ASP A 181 20.07 0.23 2.65
C ASP A 181 18.67 0.50 2.09
N MET A 182 17.96 1.50 2.64
CA MET A 182 16.67 1.96 2.13
C MET A 182 16.78 2.56 0.73
N ARG A 183 17.81 3.38 0.47
CA ARG A 183 18.04 3.92 -0.87
C ARG A 183 18.30 2.81 -1.88
N ALA A 184 19.15 1.85 -1.57
CA ALA A 184 19.45 0.71 -2.43
C ALA A 184 18.21 -0.15 -2.69
N LEU A 185 17.34 -0.35 -1.68
CA LEU A 185 16.07 -1.06 -1.82
C LEU A 185 15.14 -0.32 -2.78
N LEU A 186 14.96 0.99 -2.58
CA LEU A 186 14.10 1.84 -3.42
C LEU A 186 14.59 1.95 -4.86
N GLU A 187 15.90 2.11 -5.07
CA GLU A 187 16.50 2.16 -6.41
C GLU A 187 16.22 0.85 -7.17
N ARG A 188 16.47 -0.30 -6.54
CA ARG A 188 16.22 -1.62 -7.12
C ARG A 188 14.74 -1.86 -7.44
N TYR A 189 13.84 -1.48 -6.52
CA TYR A 189 12.40 -1.63 -6.73
C TYR A 189 11.88 -0.71 -7.84
N ASN A 190 12.25 0.56 -7.79
CA ASN A 190 11.80 1.58 -8.73
C ASN A 190 12.41 1.46 -10.14
N ALA A 191 13.40 0.59 -10.34
CA ALA A 191 13.97 0.30 -11.65
C ALA A 191 13.18 -0.75 -12.44
N ARG A 192 12.12 -1.33 -11.85
CA ARG A 192 11.28 -2.33 -12.50
C ARG A 192 10.24 -1.68 -13.39
N ASP A 193 10.14 -2.13 -14.64
CA ASP A 193 9.15 -1.62 -15.63
C ASP A 193 7.75 -2.20 -15.38
N ASN A 194 7.68 -3.47 -14.96
CA ASN A 194 6.44 -4.19 -14.65
C ASN A 194 6.59 -4.81 -13.28
N VAL A 195 5.85 -4.26 -12.31
CA VAL A 195 5.86 -4.75 -10.93
C VAL A 195 4.81 -5.84 -10.78
N THR A 196 5.21 -6.97 -10.20
CA THR A 196 4.33 -8.10 -9.86
C THR A 196 4.01 -8.12 -8.38
N ILE A 197 3.07 -8.99 -7.97
CA ILE A 197 2.76 -9.19 -6.55
C ILE A 197 3.98 -9.71 -5.77
N GLU A 198 4.77 -10.60 -6.38
CA GLU A 198 6.00 -11.12 -5.79
C GLU A 198 7.05 -10.02 -5.57
N ASP A 199 7.13 -9.03 -6.47
CA ASP A 199 8.01 -7.88 -6.33
C ASP A 199 7.63 -7.01 -5.15
N ILE A 200 6.33 -6.82 -4.91
CA ILE A 200 5.79 -6.08 -3.77
C ILE A 200 6.08 -6.84 -2.47
N ILE A 201 5.86 -8.16 -2.45
CA ILE A 201 6.16 -9.01 -1.31
C ILE A 201 7.67 -9.02 -1.01
N GLU A 202 8.52 -9.09 -2.05
CA GLU A 202 9.97 -8.98 -1.90
C GLU A 202 10.39 -7.64 -1.29
N PHE A 203 9.82 -6.53 -1.79
CA PHE A 203 10.08 -5.21 -1.21
C PHE A 203 9.69 -5.17 0.27
N HIS A 204 8.51 -5.69 0.59
CA HIS A 204 8.00 -5.74 1.96
C HIS A 204 8.93 -6.55 2.88
N ALA A 205 9.35 -7.73 2.44
CA ALA A 205 10.28 -8.57 3.21
C ALA A 205 11.64 -7.90 3.44
N GLU A 206 12.22 -7.30 2.39
CA GLU A 206 13.50 -6.58 2.51
C GLU A 206 13.38 -5.35 3.40
N PHE A 207 12.26 -4.61 3.33
CA PHE A 207 11.95 -3.50 4.23
C PHE A 207 11.91 -3.97 5.69
N GLU A 208 11.26 -5.11 5.97
CA GLU A 208 11.21 -5.73 7.30
C GLU A 208 12.60 -6.23 7.76
N TYR A 209 13.47 -6.63 6.82
CA TYR A 209 14.85 -6.99 7.14
C TYR A 209 15.71 -5.78 7.52
N ILE A 210 15.57 -4.67 6.82
CA ILE A 210 16.24 -3.40 7.15
C ILE A 210 15.71 -2.87 8.48
N HIS A 211 14.39 -2.96 8.68
CA HIS A 211 13.68 -2.49 9.87
C HIS A 211 14.02 -1.03 10.19
N PRO A 212 13.70 -0.10 9.27
CA PRO A 212 14.29 1.24 9.26
C PRO A 212 13.87 2.11 10.45
N PHE A 213 12.78 1.79 11.13
CA PHE A 213 12.22 2.59 12.20
C PHE A 213 12.40 1.93 13.57
N GLN A 214 12.25 2.71 14.61
CA GLN A 214 12.33 2.21 15.98
C GLN A 214 11.12 1.33 16.33
N ASP A 215 9.93 1.69 15.83
CA ASP A 215 8.67 0.97 15.89
C ASP A 215 7.81 1.30 14.67
N GLY A 216 6.73 0.54 14.42
CA GLY A 216 5.77 0.77 13.34
C GLY A 216 6.20 0.22 11.98
N ASN A 217 7.30 -0.54 11.88
CA ASN A 217 7.76 -1.07 10.60
C ASN A 217 6.73 -1.97 9.92
N GLY A 218 6.15 -2.94 10.64
CA GLY A 218 5.13 -3.84 10.10
C GLY A 218 3.94 -3.09 9.51
N ARG A 219 3.42 -2.09 10.22
CA ARG A 219 2.29 -1.26 9.74
C ARG A 219 2.65 -0.45 8.51
N VAL A 220 3.80 0.23 8.53
CA VAL A 220 4.31 0.98 7.36
C VAL A 220 4.54 0.04 6.18
N GLY A 221 5.15 -1.12 6.39
CA GLY A 221 5.41 -2.09 5.33
C GLY A 221 4.13 -2.59 4.67
N ARG A 222 3.08 -2.88 5.44
CA ARG A 222 1.76 -3.28 4.91
C ARG A 222 1.04 -2.14 4.19
N LEU A 223 1.15 -0.90 4.67
CA LEU A 223 0.62 0.30 3.97
C LEU A 223 1.34 0.56 2.65
N ILE A 224 2.67 0.37 2.60
CA ILE A 224 3.44 0.44 1.34
C ILE A 224 2.94 -0.64 0.37
N ALA A 225 2.75 -1.88 0.84
CA ALA A 225 2.25 -2.96 0.01
C ALA A 225 0.85 -2.64 -0.57
N LEU A 226 -0.07 -2.11 0.24
CA LEU A 226 -1.36 -1.61 -0.25
C LEU A 226 -1.18 -0.57 -1.35
N LYS A 227 -0.39 0.48 -1.09
CA LYS A 227 -0.15 1.57 -2.04
C LYS A 227 0.44 1.05 -3.35
N GLU A 228 1.40 0.14 -3.30
CA GLU A 228 2.04 -0.40 -4.49
C GLU A 228 1.14 -1.39 -5.25
N CYS A 229 0.29 -2.16 -4.57
CA CYS A 229 -0.76 -2.96 -5.22
C CYS A 229 -1.72 -2.05 -5.99
N LEU A 230 -2.23 -1.00 -5.36
CA LEU A 230 -3.12 -0.03 -5.99
C LEU A 230 -2.45 0.66 -7.19
N LYS A 231 -1.17 1.04 -7.08
CA LYS A 231 -0.41 1.65 -8.17
C LYS A 231 -0.35 0.77 -9.42
N ASN A 232 -0.10 -0.51 -9.23
CA ASN A 232 0.19 -1.44 -10.29
C ASN A 232 -1.04 -2.24 -10.78
N ASN A 233 -2.25 -1.83 -10.34
CA ASN A 233 -3.51 -2.53 -10.64
C ASN A 233 -3.46 -4.01 -10.23
N ILE A 234 -2.87 -4.27 -9.08
CA ILE A 234 -2.79 -5.60 -8.45
C ILE A 234 -3.79 -5.61 -7.30
N ILE A 235 -4.57 -6.68 -7.17
CA ILE A 235 -5.48 -6.86 -6.03
C ILE A 235 -4.67 -6.82 -4.74
N PRO A 236 -5.01 -5.94 -3.78
CA PRO A 236 -4.32 -5.88 -2.50
C PRO A 236 -4.48 -7.16 -1.67
N PHE A 237 -3.63 -7.34 -0.68
CA PHE A 237 -3.78 -8.39 0.31
C PHE A 237 -3.92 -7.81 1.72
N ILE A 238 -4.73 -8.48 2.53
CA ILE A 238 -4.88 -8.17 3.96
C ILE A 238 -4.45 -9.42 4.73
N ILE A 239 -3.37 -9.29 5.51
CA ILE A 239 -2.96 -10.38 6.40
C ILE A 239 -3.88 -10.38 7.62
N GLU A 240 -4.71 -11.39 7.75
CA GLU A 240 -5.56 -11.55 8.93
C GLU A 240 -4.73 -11.88 10.17
N ASP A 241 -5.12 -11.35 11.32
CA ASP A 241 -4.45 -11.63 12.61
C ASP A 241 -4.39 -13.15 12.92
N SER A 242 -5.39 -13.89 12.50
CA SER A 242 -5.42 -15.37 12.57
C SER A 242 -4.24 -16.02 11.85
N LYS A 243 -3.64 -15.38 10.86
CA LYS A 243 -2.50 -15.83 10.05
C LYS A 243 -1.16 -15.24 10.53
N LYS A 244 -1.15 -14.48 11.60
CA LYS A 244 0.02 -13.79 12.17
C LYS A 244 1.25 -14.70 12.32
N SER A 245 1.07 -15.91 12.80
CA SER A 245 2.17 -16.88 12.99
C SER A 245 2.82 -17.32 11.67
N PHE A 246 2.02 -17.51 10.61
CA PHE A 246 2.51 -17.84 9.27
C PHE A 246 3.25 -16.66 8.65
N TYR A 247 2.70 -15.46 8.79
CA TYR A 247 3.30 -14.23 8.30
C TYR A 247 4.68 -13.97 8.94
N TYR A 248 4.79 -14.03 10.26
CA TYR A 248 6.08 -13.84 10.92
C TYR A 248 7.09 -14.95 10.64
N ARG A 249 6.63 -16.21 10.50
CA ARG A 249 7.49 -17.29 10.02
C ARG A 249 7.99 -16.98 8.61
N GLY A 250 7.12 -16.57 7.70
CA GLY A 250 7.48 -16.21 6.33
C GLY A 250 8.52 -15.08 6.28
N LEU A 251 8.36 -14.05 7.10
CA LEU A 251 9.35 -12.97 7.24
C LEU A 251 10.67 -13.49 7.81
N SER A 252 10.65 -14.29 8.88
CA SER A 252 11.89 -14.78 9.52
C SER A 252 12.70 -15.71 8.61
N GLU A 253 12.02 -16.50 7.80
CA GLU A 253 12.65 -17.50 6.91
C GLU A 253 12.85 -17.00 5.47
N TRP A 254 12.52 -15.75 5.18
CA TRP A 254 12.54 -15.18 3.82
C TRP A 254 13.80 -15.46 3.03
N ARG A 255 14.97 -15.44 3.70
CA ARG A 255 16.26 -15.70 3.06
C ARG A 255 16.50 -17.18 2.72
N ARG A 256 15.71 -18.09 3.29
CA ARG A 256 15.81 -19.53 3.09
C ARG A 256 14.70 -20.07 2.22
N GLU A 257 13.46 -19.64 2.49
CA GLU A 257 12.26 -20.14 1.85
C GLU A 257 11.25 -18.98 1.68
N LYS A 258 11.26 -18.39 0.51
CA LYS A 258 10.39 -17.24 0.17
C LYS A 258 8.91 -17.65 0.07
N GLY A 259 8.64 -18.90 -0.31
CA GLY A 259 7.29 -19.41 -0.57
C GLY A 259 6.36 -19.21 0.62
N TRP A 260 6.83 -19.36 1.85
CA TRP A 260 5.97 -19.21 3.03
C TRP A 260 5.37 -17.80 3.19
N LEU A 261 6.13 -16.75 2.90
CA LEU A 261 5.59 -15.39 2.93
C LEU A 261 4.70 -15.13 1.73
N VAL A 262 5.12 -15.59 0.55
CA VAL A 262 4.34 -15.46 -0.69
C VAL A 262 2.98 -16.13 -0.53
N ASP A 263 2.93 -17.39 -0.09
CA ASP A 263 1.67 -18.12 0.13
C ASP A 263 0.76 -17.41 1.14
N THR A 264 1.34 -16.85 2.22
CA THR A 264 0.55 -16.11 3.22
C THR A 264 -0.01 -14.81 2.64
N CYS A 265 0.73 -14.09 1.82
CA CYS A 265 0.24 -12.87 1.16
C CYS A 265 -0.82 -13.19 0.10
N LEU A 266 -0.65 -14.28 -0.67
CA LEU A 266 -1.65 -14.72 -1.63
C LEU A 266 -2.95 -15.19 -0.95
N ASP A 267 -2.88 -15.88 0.19
CA ASP A 267 -4.07 -16.19 1.02
C ASP A 267 -4.78 -14.90 1.48
N GLY A 268 -4.00 -13.86 1.82
CA GLY A 268 -4.56 -12.52 2.13
C GLY A 268 -5.17 -11.83 0.91
N GLN A 269 -4.66 -12.09 -0.29
CA GLN A 269 -5.24 -11.61 -1.55
C GLN A 269 -6.55 -12.34 -1.86
N ASP A 270 -6.63 -13.66 -1.65
CA ASP A 270 -7.87 -14.44 -1.77
C ASP A 270 -8.96 -13.92 -0.82
N THR A 271 -8.59 -13.47 0.39
CA THR A 271 -9.51 -12.81 1.32
C THR A 271 -10.05 -11.50 0.75
N PHE A 272 -9.20 -10.71 0.08
CA PHE A 272 -9.64 -9.49 -0.59
C PHE A 272 -10.54 -9.79 -1.80
N VAL A 273 -10.21 -10.80 -2.60
CA VAL A 273 -11.05 -11.28 -3.73
C VAL A 273 -12.45 -11.64 -3.24
N LYS A 274 -12.57 -12.41 -2.15
CA LYS A 274 -13.88 -12.75 -1.55
C LYS A 274 -14.67 -11.49 -1.15
N LEU A 275 -14.00 -10.43 -0.70
CA LEU A 275 -14.65 -9.16 -0.40
C LEU A 275 -15.17 -8.49 -1.68
N LEU A 276 -14.39 -8.50 -2.77
CA LEU A 276 -14.82 -7.98 -4.06
C LEU A 276 -16.04 -8.76 -4.60
N ASP A 277 -16.04 -10.10 -4.46
CA ASP A 277 -17.16 -10.96 -4.84
C ASP A 277 -18.44 -10.63 -4.07
N ILE A 278 -18.33 -10.46 -2.73
CA ILE A 278 -19.46 -10.10 -1.87
C ILE A 278 -20.06 -8.74 -2.25
N LEU A 279 -19.21 -7.81 -2.66
CA LEU A 279 -19.61 -6.46 -3.07
C LEU A 279 -19.95 -6.36 -4.57
N GLU A 280 -19.94 -7.49 -5.28
CA GLU A 280 -20.23 -7.58 -6.72
C GLU A 280 -19.33 -6.67 -7.58
N ILE A 281 -18.06 -6.48 -7.16
CA ILE A 281 -17.08 -5.65 -7.84
C ILE A 281 -16.31 -6.49 -8.86
N PRO A 282 -16.37 -6.17 -10.17
CA PRO A 282 -15.60 -6.87 -11.21
C PRO A 282 -14.09 -6.67 -11.01
N HIS A 283 -13.33 -7.77 -11.01
CA HIS A 283 -11.89 -7.76 -10.72
C HIS A 283 -11.04 -8.72 -11.59
N GLU A 284 -11.62 -9.25 -12.70
CA GLU A 284 -10.92 -10.07 -13.70
C GLU A 284 -9.98 -9.25 -14.61
#